data_86e6c8cb464c0a339679751c37ef223b
#
_entry.id   86e6c8cb464c0a339679751c37ef223b
#
_cell.length_a   1.000
_cell.length_b   1.000
_cell.length_c   1.000
_cell.angle_alpha   90.00
_cell.angle_beta   90.00
_cell.angle_gamma   90.00
#
_symmetry.space_group_name_H-M   'P 1'
#
loop_
_entity.id
_entity.type
_entity.pdbx_description
1 polymer ?
#
loop_
_entity_poly.entity_id
_entity_poly.type
_entity_poly.pdbx_seq_one_letter_code
_entity_poly.pdbx_strand_id
1 'polypeptide(L)'
;PGHGYRVYRLAKDLHEVLESLALSAVDLIGHSMGCAVIWAYLDLYGPSKIERLVLVDQAPCMFPHADWGAEDKSRYGCFYEDSSGVDEFAAAVNDSTDLASTVELLKGLFNPCFPEDSLRMVAEENLKLPRNHASELLRDTAFGDWRDVIERIELPTLVIGGEASIFPSASQRWISSKISGSKLAMFTEAEGGSHFMFLENPDLFNAKVLSFLAS
;
A
#
# COMPACT_ATOMS: atom_id res chain seq x y z
N PRO A 1 -10.90 5.22 -18.81
CA PRO A 1 -9.97 5.24 -19.94
C PRO A 1 -9.43 3.83 -20.19
N GLY A 2 -9.08 3.52 -21.47
CA GLY A 2 -8.52 2.22 -21.86
C GLY A 2 -6.99 2.12 -21.71
N HIS A 3 -6.36 3.04 -20.98
CA HIS A 3 -4.90 3.10 -20.76
C HIS A 3 -4.56 3.96 -19.54
N GLY A 4 -3.28 3.94 -19.13
CA GLY A 4 -2.77 4.79 -18.04
C GLY A 4 -2.82 4.15 -16.66
N TYR A 5 -3.01 2.86 -16.59
CA TYR A 5 -3.01 2.09 -15.34
C TYR A 5 -1.58 1.85 -14.85
N ARG A 6 -0.96 2.91 -14.32
CA ARG A 6 0.42 2.96 -13.80
C ARG A 6 0.47 3.83 -12.56
N VAL A 7 1.36 3.51 -11.64
CA VAL A 7 1.54 4.25 -10.38
C VAL A 7 1.85 5.73 -10.65
N TYR A 8 2.78 6.05 -11.54
CA TYR A 8 3.09 7.44 -11.89
C TYR A 8 1.94 8.18 -12.58
N ARG A 9 1.05 7.47 -13.30
CA ARG A 9 -0.17 8.10 -13.84
C ARG A 9 -1.16 8.42 -12.72
N LEU A 10 -1.32 7.54 -11.73
CA LEU A 10 -2.16 7.82 -10.56
C LEU A 10 -1.59 8.97 -9.72
N ALA A 11 -0.26 9.08 -9.62
CA ALA A 11 0.38 10.23 -8.97
C ALA A 11 0.09 11.54 -9.70
N LYS A 12 0.06 11.52 -11.05
CA LYS A 12 -0.36 12.67 -11.85
C LYS A 12 -1.85 13.00 -11.64
N ASP A 13 -2.71 11.99 -11.58
CA ASP A 13 -4.13 12.19 -11.33
C ASP A 13 -4.35 12.82 -9.93
N LEU A 14 -3.61 12.37 -8.91
CA LEU A 14 -3.59 12.99 -7.58
C LEU A 14 -3.17 14.48 -7.68
N HIS A 15 -2.10 14.78 -8.40
CA HIS A 15 -1.65 16.15 -8.61
C HIS A 15 -2.76 17.02 -9.27
N GLU A 16 -3.39 16.51 -10.33
CA GLU A 16 -4.47 17.22 -11.03
C GLU A 16 -5.69 17.46 -10.11
N VAL A 17 -6.02 16.52 -9.22
CA VAL A 17 -7.08 16.71 -8.20
C VAL A 17 -6.71 17.81 -7.23
N LEU A 18 -5.49 17.82 -6.68
CA LEU A 18 -5.03 18.86 -5.77
C LEU A 18 -5.03 20.25 -6.42
N GLU A 19 -4.60 20.34 -7.69
CA GLU A 19 -4.65 21.59 -8.45
C GLU A 19 -6.09 22.05 -8.72
N SER A 20 -6.96 21.15 -9.21
CA SER A 20 -8.33 21.49 -9.58
C SER A 20 -9.20 21.93 -8.40
N LEU A 21 -8.89 21.41 -7.20
CA LEU A 21 -9.54 21.76 -5.95
C LEU A 21 -8.82 22.90 -5.21
N ALA A 22 -7.73 23.45 -5.77
CA ALA A 22 -6.90 24.49 -5.16
C ALA A 22 -6.45 24.15 -3.73
N LEU A 23 -6.12 22.87 -3.47
CA LEU A 23 -5.65 22.41 -2.16
C LEU A 23 -4.16 22.68 -2.03
N SER A 24 -3.73 23.23 -0.89
CA SER A 24 -2.36 23.66 -0.64
C SER A 24 -1.73 23.11 0.66
N ALA A 25 -2.52 22.45 1.49
CA ALA A 25 -2.04 21.83 2.73
C ALA A 25 -2.96 20.64 3.01
N VAL A 26 -2.55 19.46 2.59
CA VAL A 26 -3.36 18.23 2.74
C VAL A 26 -2.58 17.15 3.49
N ASP A 27 -3.30 16.37 4.26
CA ASP A 27 -2.82 15.11 4.81
C ASP A 27 -3.12 14.00 3.80
N LEU A 28 -2.12 13.21 3.43
CA LEU A 28 -2.31 12.06 2.55
C LEU A 28 -2.25 10.76 3.32
N ILE A 29 -3.28 9.94 3.15
CA ILE A 29 -3.31 8.58 3.68
C ILE A 29 -3.24 7.62 2.49
N GLY A 30 -2.19 6.81 2.41
CA GLY A 30 -2.03 5.77 1.40
C GLY A 30 -2.04 4.39 2.03
N HIS A 31 -2.78 3.46 1.44
CA HIS A 31 -2.76 2.05 1.80
C HIS A 31 -2.22 1.25 0.62
N SER A 32 -1.30 0.32 0.91
CA SER A 32 -0.76 -0.59 -0.11
C SER A 32 -0.22 0.20 -1.33
N MET A 33 -0.67 -0.09 -2.53
CA MET A 33 -0.34 0.66 -3.75
C MET A 33 -0.56 2.18 -3.59
N GLY A 34 -1.48 2.63 -2.74
CA GLY A 34 -1.68 4.05 -2.43
C GLY A 34 -0.43 4.70 -1.83
N CYS A 35 0.39 3.97 -1.08
CA CYS A 35 1.70 4.46 -0.63
C CYS A 35 2.65 4.67 -1.81
N ALA A 36 2.69 3.74 -2.77
CA ALA A 36 3.50 3.88 -3.98
C ALA A 36 3.06 5.11 -4.82
N VAL A 37 1.75 5.39 -4.88
CA VAL A 37 1.22 6.61 -5.51
C VAL A 37 1.70 7.87 -4.80
N ILE A 38 1.71 7.88 -3.46
CA ILE A 38 2.25 8.99 -2.66
C ILE A 38 3.75 9.17 -2.93
N TRP A 39 4.53 8.10 -2.92
CA TRP A 39 5.96 8.16 -3.20
C TRP A 39 6.23 8.68 -4.62
N ALA A 40 5.52 8.18 -5.62
CA ALA A 40 5.60 8.69 -7.00
C ALA A 40 5.20 10.17 -7.10
N TYR A 41 4.20 10.61 -6.33
CA TYR A 41 3.81 12.01 -6.26
C TYR A 41 4.94 12.88 -5.70
N LEU A 42 5.54 12.47 -4.59
CA LEU A 42 6.64 13.19 -3.96
C LEU A 42 7.88 13.26 -4.86
N ASP A 43 8.17 12.18 -5.59
CA ASP A 43 9.27 12.13 -6.56
C ASP A 43 9.08 13.11 -7.72
N LEU A 44 7.86 13.21 -8.26
CA LEU A 44 7.54 14.05 -9.42
C LEU A 44 7.30 15.52 -9.07
N TYR A 45 6.62 15.80 -7.96
CA TYR A 45 6.07 17.11 -7.65
C TYR A 45 6.60 17.72 -6.35
N GLY A 46 7.31 16.92 -5.54
CA GLY A 46 7.78 17.33 -4.22
C GLY A 46 6.67 17.49 -3.17
N PRO A 47 7.02 17.92 -1.96
CA PRO A 47 6.11 17.93 -0.80
C PRO A 47 5.28 19.20 -0.63
N SER A 48 5.41 20.21 -1.49
CA SER A 48 4.95 21.59 -1.22
C SER A 48 3.44 21.75 -0.91
N LYS A 49 2.62 20.78 -1.30
CA LYS A 49 1.16 20.76 -1.04
C LYS A 49 0.75 19.83 0.09
N ILE A 50 1.70 19.08 0.64
CA ILE A 50 1.43 18.02 1.61
C ILE A 50 1.88 18.47 2.99
N GLU A 51 1.04 18.24 3.99
CA GLU A 51 1.34 18.59 5.38
C GLU A 51 1.83 17.38 6.17
N ARG A 52 1.14 16.25 6.06
CA ARG A 52 1.45 15.01 6.77
C ARG A 52 1.19 13.79 5.90
N LEU A 53 1.85 12.69 6.23
CA LEU A 53 1.68 11.40 5.58
C LEU A 53 1.24 10.32 6.57
N VAL A 54 0.31 9.47 6.15
CA VAL A 54 0.02 8.19 6.80
C VAL A 54 0.23 7.09 5.76
N LEU A 55 1.27 6.30 5.97
CA LEU A 55 1.67 5.22 5.07
C LEU A 55 1.26 3.89 5.68
N VAL A 56 0.31 3.21 5.05
CA VAL A 56 -0.32 1.99 5.58
C VAL A 56 0.08 0.79 4.74
N ASP A 57 0.90 -0.04 5.32
CA ASP A 57 1.21 -1.41 4.91
C ASP A 57 1.55 -1.57 3.43
N GLN A 58 2.69 -1.01 3.03
CA GLN A 58 3.30 -1.20 1.71
C GLN A 58 4.79 -1.45 1.84
N ALA A 59 5.31 -2.35 1.03
CA ALA A 59 6.73 -2.61 0.90
C ALA A 59 7.45 -1.49 0.14
N PRO A 60 8.66 -1.08 0.57
CA PRO A 60 9.47 -0.15 -0.21
C PRO A 60 9.96 -0.73 -1.54
N CYS A 61 10.12 -2.05 -1.63
CA CYS A 61 10.51 -2.74 -2.86
C CYS A 61 9.97 -4.19 -2.84
N MET A 62 8.93 -4.45 -3.63
CA MET A 62 8.25 -5.77 -3.64
C MET A 62 9.00 -6.83 -4.45
N PHE A 63 9.91 -6.42 -5.33
CA PHE A 63 10.67 -7.29 -6.21
C PHE A 63 12.16 -7.30 -5.81
N PRO A 64 12.80 -8.47 -5.58
CA PRO A 64 14.16 -8.53 -5.07
C PRO A 64 15.19 -8.16 -6.15
N HIS A 65 16.27 -7.53 -5.73
CA HIS A 65 17.48 -7.44 -6.54
C HIS A 65 18.24 -8.77 -6.48
N ALA A 66 18.98 -9.07 -7.53
CA ALA A 66 19.64 -10.37 -7.71
C ALA A 66 20.69 -10.70 -6.64
N ASP A 67 21.26 -9.70 -5.99
CA ASP A 67 22.28 -9.79 -4.95
C ASP A 67 21.72 -9.82 -3.52
N TRP A 68 20.39 -9.75 -3.35
CA TRP A 68 19.78 -9.71 -2.03
C TRP A 68 19.63 -11.10 -1.40
N GLY A 69 20.13 -11.22 -0.17
CA GLY A 69 19.86 -12.35 0.70
C GLY A 69 18.49 -12.26 1.40
N ALA A 70 18.17 -13.28 2.20
CA ALA A 70 16.90 -13.36 2.93
C ALA A 70 16.67 -12.16 3.87
N GLU A 71 17.73 -11.63 4.48
CA GLU A 71 17.64 -10.47 5.36
C GLU A 71 17.21 -9.20 4.60
N ASP A 72 17.81 -8.94 3.43
CA ASP A 72 17.46 -7.79 2.62
C ASP A 72 16.05 -7.92 2.02
N LYS A 73 15.68 -9.12 1.55
CA LYS A 73 14.33 -9.40 1.08
C LYS A 73 13.29 -9.12 2.16
N SER A 74 13.52 -9.56 3.39
CA SER A 74 12.63 -9.30 4.52
C SER A 74 12.62 -7.82 4.90
N ARG A 75 13.78 -7.18 4.93
CA ARG A 75 13.95 -5.75 5.28
C ARG A 75 13.21 -4.83 4.32
N TYR A 76 13.26 -5.14 3.02
CA TYR A 76 12.62 -4.32 1.98
C TYR A 76 11.23 -4.80 1.62
N GLY A 77 10.76 -5.90 2.24
CA GLY A 77 9.38 -6.38 2.08
C GLY A 77 9.12 -7.04 0.74
N CYS A 78 10.12 -7.75 0.19
CA CYS A 78 9.93 -8.47 -1.06
C CYS A 78 8.80 -9.49 -0.93
N PHE A 79 7.77 -9.28 -1.74
CA PHE A 79 6.62 -10.17 -1.82
C PHE A 79 6.81 -11.26 -2.85
N TYR A 80 7.57 -10.97 -3.89
CA TYR A 80 7.88 -11.90 -4.98
C TYR A 80 9.29 -12.46 -4.86
N GLU A 81 9.48 -13.70 -5.27
CA GLU A 81 10.82 -14.29 -5.37
C GLU A 81 11.49 -13.98 -6.72
N ASP A 82 10.67 -13.94 -7.79
CA ASP A 82 11.10 -13.66 -9.15
C ASP A 82 9.94 -13.11 -10.01
N SER A 83 10.19 -12.85 -11.30
CA SER A 83 9.20 -12.30 -12.21
C SER A 83 8.04 -13.25 -12.51
N SER A 84 8.23 -14.58 -12.39
CA SER A 84 7.12 -15.53 -12.59
C SER A 84 6.05 -15.40 -11.53
N GLY A 85 6.44 -15.12 -10.27
CA GLY A 85 5.50 -14.84 -9.19
C GLY A 85 4.65 -13.58 -9.45
N VAL A 86 5.24 -12.53 -10.04
CA VAL A 86 4.46 -11.35 -10.48
C VAL A 86 3.47 -11.73 -11.56
N ASP A 87 3.91 -12.51 -12.55
CA ASP A 87 3.07 -12.94 -13.67
C ASP A 87 1.92 -13.83 -13.21
N GLU A 88 2.18 -14.77 -12.30
CA GLU A 88 1.17 -15.67 -11.72
C GLU A 88 0.11 -14.90 -10.93
N PHE A 89 0.54 -13.98 -10.06
CA PHE A 89 -0.41 -13.18 -9.28
C PHE A 89 -1.22 -12.22 -10.16
N ALA A 90 -0.58 -11.61 -11.15
CA ALA A 90 -1.27 -10.75 -12.11
C ALA A 90 -2.27 -11.53 -12.98
N ALA A 91 -1.96 -12.78 -13.35
CA ALA A 91 -2.89 -13.67 -14.03
C ALA A 91 -4.06 -14.05 -13.12
N ALA A 92 -3.80 -14.40 -11.85
CA ALA A 92 -4.85 -14.69 -10.87
C ALA A 92 -5.82 -13.50 -10.68
N VAL A 93 -5.29 -12.27 -10.62
CA VAL A 93 -6.12 -11.05 -10.61
C VAL A 93 -6.94 -10.91 -11.88
N ASN A 94 -6.32 -11.12 -13.06
CA ASN A 94 -7.03 -11.02 -14.34
C ASN A 94 -8.17 -12.03 -14.48
N ASP A 95 -7.97 -13.23 -13.97
CA ASP A 95 -8.89 -14.36 -14.08
C ASP A 95 -9.99 -14.36 -13.01
N SER A 96 -9.84 -13.56 -11.93
CA SER A 96 -10.85 -13.39 -10.89
C SER A 96 -12.00 -12.47 -11.37
N THR A 97 -12.85 -13.00 -12.25
CA THR A 97 -13.87 -12.22 -12.97
C THR A 97 -15.25 -12.22 -12.29
N ASP A 98 -15.45 -13.03 -11.27
CA ASP A 98 -16.68 -13.13 -10.50
C ASP A 98 -16.44 -12.97 -8.99
N LEU A 99 -17.53 -12.87 -8.24
CA LEU A 99 -17.47 -12.63 -6.79
C LEU A 99 -16.77 -13.78 -6.05
N ALA A 100 -17.00 -15.03 -6.43
CA ALA A 100 -16.44 -16.18 -5.72
C ALA A 100 -14.92 -16.26 -5.89
N SER A 101 -14.43 -16.14 -7.12
CA SER A 101 -12.99 -16.11 -7.43
C SER A 101 -12.29 -14.90 -6.82
N THR A 102 -12.97 -13.74 -6.78
CA THR A 102 -12.40 -12.53 -6.15
C THR A 102 -12.35 -12.65 -4.62
N VAL A 103 -13.36 -13.22 -3.98
CA VAL A 103 -13.34 -13.53 -2.54
C VAL A 103 -12.15 -14.43 -2.22
N GLU A 104 -11.97 -15.51 -2.99
CA GLU A 104 -10.88 -16.45 -2.75
C GLU A 104 -9.49 -15.81 -2.94
N LEU A 105 -9.34 -14.94 -3.95
CA LEU A 105 -8.13 -14.16 -4.17
C LEU A 105 -7.80 -13.22 -2.99
N LEU A 106 -8.82 -12.55 -2.44
CA LEU A 106 -8.64 -11.57 -1.38
C LEU A 106 -8.47 -12.17 0.01
N LYS A 107 -8.92 -13.41 0.21
CA LYS A 107 -8.95 -14.08 1.52
C LYS A 107 -7.60 -14.08 2.24
N GLY A 108 -6.50 -14.28 1.50
CA GLY A 108 -5.14 -14.27 2.05
C GLY A 108 -4.63 -12.91 2.53
N LEU A 109 -5.39 -11.84 2.29
CA LEU A 109 -5.05 -10.49 2.70
C LEU A 109 -5.69 -10.09 4.05
N PHE A 110 -6.56 -10.94 4.58
CA PHE A 110 -7.33 -10.73 5.81
C PHE A 110 -7.01 -11.77 6.87
N ASN A 111 -7.26 -11.43 8.12
CA ASN A 111 -7.25 -12.38 9.20
C ASN A 111 -8.29 -13.50 8.94
N PRO A 112 -7.97 -14.78 9.23
CA PRO A 112 -8.92 -15.89 9.03
C PRO A 112 -10.27 -15.73 9.74
N CYS A 113 -10.35 -14.90 10.78
CA CYS A 113 -11.59 -14.59 11.49
C CYS A 113 -12.36 -13.39 10.90
N PHE A 114 -11.90 -12.78 9.82
CA PHE A 114 -12.60 -11.66 9.21
C PHE A 114 -13.98 -12.11 8.67
N PRO A 115 -15.08 -11.38 8.95
CA PRO A 115 -16.42 -11.82 8.59
C PRO A 115 -16.58 -12.02 7.08
N GLU A 116 -17.14 -13.16 6.68
CA GLU A 116 -17.31 -13.52 5.26
C GLU A 116 -18.17 -12.50 4.50
N ASP A 117 -19.24 -12.01 5.11
CA ASP A 117 -20.10 -10.98 4.48
C ASP A 117 -19.32 -9.67 4.22
N SER A 118 -18.45 -9.29 5.15
CA SER A 118 -17.58 -8.11 4.96
C SER A 118 -16.55 -8.34 3.85
N LEU A 119 -15.96 -9.54 3.76
CA LEU A 119 -15.04 -9.89 2.69
C LEU A 119 -15.75 -9.89 1.32
N ARG A 120 -17.00 -10.36 1.26
CA ARG A 120 -17.82 -10.28 0.03
C ARG A 120 -18.05 -8.84 -0.42
N MET A 121 -18.38 -7.94 0.52
CA MET A 121 -18.52 -6.50 0.21
C MET A 121 -17.22 -5.92 -0.36
N VAL A 122 -16.07 -6.26 0.21
CA VAL A 122 -14.77 -5.82 -0.32
C VAL A 122 -14.53 -6.37 -1.73
N ALA A 123 -14.88 -7.63 -1.98
CA ALA A 123 -14.75 -8.25 -3.30
C ALA A 123 -15.67 -7.60 -4.34
N GLU A 124 -16.89 -7.24 -3.98
CA GLU A 124 -17.82 -6.49 -4.85
C GLU A 124 -17.24 -5.11 -5.24
N GLU A 125 -16.65 -4.39 -4.31
CA GLU A 125 -15.97 -3.12 -4.59
C GLU A 125 -14.73 -3.33 -5.48
N ASN A 126 -13.95 -4.37 -5.22
CA ASN A 126 -12.76 -4.71 -6.00
C ASN A 126 -13.09 -5.02 -7.46
N LEU A 127 -14.24 -5.67 -7.72
CA LEU A 127 -14.71 -6.01 -9.07
C LEU A 127 -15.15 -4.81 -9.91
N LYS A 128 -15.33 -3.63 -9.32
CA LYS A 128 -15.65 -2.41 -10.08
C LYS A 128 -14.51 -1.95 -10.98
N LEU A 129 -13.27 -2.32 -10.65
CA LEU A 129 -12.13 -2.12 -11.53
C LEU A 129 -12.03 -3.30 -12.53
N PRO A 130 -12.04 -3.06 -13.86
CA PRO A 130 -11.85 -4.12 -14.84
C PRO A 130 -10.57 -4.92 -14.58
N ARG A 131 -10.66 -6.24 -14.63
CA ARG A 131 -9.60 -7.16 -14.19
C ARG A 131 -8.27 -6.98 -14.93
N ASN A 132 -8.32 -6.76 -16.23
CA ASN A 132 -7.12 -6.46 -17.03
C ASN A 132 -6.39 -5.20 -16.52
N HIS A 133 -7.12 -4.17 -16.12
CA HIS A 133 -6.52 -2.94 -15.59
C HIS A 133 -6.01 -3.11 -14.16
N ALA A 134 -6.70 -3.91 -13.34
CA ALA A 134 -6.19 -4.28 -12.03
C ALA A 134 -4.86 -5.05 -12.15
N SER A 135 -4.79 -6.00 -13.08
CA SER A 135 -3.58 -6.77 -13.39
C SER A 135 -2.42 -5.88 -13.89
N GLU A 136 -2.71 -4.91 -14.78
CA GLU A 136 -1.73 -3.92 -15.26
C GLU A 136 -1.15 -3.08 -14.12
N LEU A 137 -2.01 -2.55 -13.23
CA LEU A 137 -1.58 -1.78 -12.06
C LEU A 137 -0.74 -2.62 -11.10
N LEU A 138 -1.12 -3.87 -10.87
CA LEU A 138 -0.38 -4.78 -10.01
C LEU A 138 1.04 -5.00 -10.53
N ARG A 139 1.19 -5.25 -11.84
CA ARG A 139 2.51 -5.41 -12.47
C ARG A 139 3.36 -4.17 -12.32
N ASP A 140 2.81 -2.99 -12.59
CA ASP A 140 3.53 -1.73 -12.48
C ASP A 140 3.97 -1.48 -11.02
N THR A 141 3.10 -1.78 -10.05
CA THR A 141 3.41 -1.63 -8.61
C THR A 141 4.50 -2.60 -8.16
N ALA A 142 4.48 -3.85 -8.67
CA ALA A 142 5.38 -4.91 -8.23
C ALA A 142 6.87 -4.60 -8.48
N PHE A 143 7.19 -3.90 -9.56
CA PHE A 143 8.56 -3.57 -9.96
C PHE A 143 9.04 -2.20 -9.44
N GLY A 144 8.22 -1.49 -8.69
CA GLY A 144 8.62 -0.21 -8.11
C GLY A 144 9.64 -0.38 -6.97
N ASP A 145 10.75 0.37 -7.05
CA ASP A 145 11.71 0.51 -5.95
C ASP A 145 11.64 1.95 -5.44
N TRP A 146 11.16 2.14 -4.21
CA TRP A 146 10.88 3.44 -3.62
C TRP A 146 11.85 3.83 -2.52
N ARG A 147 12.92 3.04 -2.32
CA ARG A 147 13.85 3.22 -1.20
C ARG A 147 14.52 4.59 -1.20
N ASP A 148 14.94 5.07 -2.36
CA ASP A 148 15.57 6.38 -2.51
C ASP A 148 14.60 7.55 -2.30
N VAL A 149 13.32 7.39 -2.68
CA VAL A 149 12.27 8.38 -2.42
C VAL A 149 11.95 8.45 -0.94
N ILE A 150 11.79 7.29 -0.28
CA ILE A 150 11.47 7.19 1.14
C ILE A 150 12.55 7.87 2.00
N GLU A 151 13.83 7.70 1.66
CA GLU A 151 14.96 8.32 2.38
C GLU A 151 15.00 9.86 2.26
N ARG A 152 14.29 10.43 1.28
CA ARG A 152 14.19 11.89 1.05
C ARG A 152 12.94 12.53 1.68
N ILE A 153 12.08 11.74 2.35
CA ILE A 153 10.87 12.26 2.99
C ILE A 153 11.25 13.00 4.27
N GLU A 154 10.88 14.28 4.34
CA GLU A 154 11.06 15.14 5.51
C GLU A 154 9.74 15.54 6.18
N LEU A 155 8.60 15.07 5.63
CA LEU A 155 7.27 15.35 6.15
C LEU A 155 6.98 14.57 7.44
N PRO A 156 6.22 15.13 8.39
CA PRO A 156 5.67 14.37 9.50
C PRO A 156 4.93 13.14 8.98
N THR A 157 5.35 11.96 9.40
CA THR A 157 4.85 10.69 8.83
C THR A 157 4.48 9.70 9.93
N LEU A 158 3.31 9.08 9.78
CA LEU A 158 2.92 7.89 10.53
C LEU A 158 3.03 6.68 9.60
N VAL A 159 3.85 5.71 9.97
CA VAL A 159 3.94 4.41 9.30
C VAL A 159 3.11 3.41 10.08
N ILE A 160 2.20 2.72 9.40
CA ILE A 160 1.35 1.69 9.99
C ILE A 160 1.61 0.36 9.29
N GLY A 161 1.76 -0.72 10.05
CA GLY A 161 1.91 -2.06 9.51
C GLY A 161 1.28 -3.12 10.39
N GLY A 162 1.10 -4.32 9.84
CA GLY A 162 0.56 -5.48 10.54
C GLY A 162 1.59 -6.59 10.74
N GLU A 163 1.52 -7.27 11.89
CA GLU A 163 2.40 -8.42 12.18
C GLU A 163 1.97 -9.69 11.42
N ALA A 164 0.69 -9.75 11.03
CA ALA A 164 0.12 -10.82 10.22
C ALA A 164 -0.15 -10.40 8.75
N SER A 165 0.49 -9.31 8.31
CA SER A 165 0.35 -8.84 6.92
C SER A 165 1.14 -9.70 5.94
N ILE A 166 0.78 -9.55 4.65
CA ILE A 166 1.54 -10.10 3.52
C ILE A 166 2.95 -9.51 3.40
N PHE A 167 3.17 -8.31 3.96
CA PHE A 167 4.50 -7.69 4.00
C PHE A 167 5.17 -7.94 5.35
N PRO A 168 6.44 -8.40 5.36
CA PRO A 168 7.20 -8.54 6.60
C PRO A 168 7.21 -7.24 7.40
N SER A 169 6.94 -7.32 8.70
CA SER A 169 6.94 -6.15 9.61
C SER A 169 8.28 -5.41 9.63
N ALA A 170 9.37 -6.09 9.25
CA ALA A 170 10.70 -5.51 9.09
C ALA A 170 10.71 -4.36 8.05
N SER A 171 9.91 -4.46 6.99
CA SER A 171 9.82 -3.43 5.95
C SER A 171 9.18 -2.13 6.47
N GLN A 172 8.15 -2.23 7.31
CA GLN A 172 7.51 -1.06 7.93
C GLN A 172 8.45 -0.39 8.95
N ARG A 173 9.20 -1.17 9.69
CA ARG A 173 10.25 -0.67 10.59
C ARG A 173 11.37 0.01 9.81
N TRP A 174 11.76 -0.54 8.66
CA TRP A 174 12.75 0.09 7.78
C TRP A 174 12.25 1.44 7.25
N ILE A 175 11.03 1.51 6.70
CA ILE A 175 10.44 2.78 6.24
C ILE A 175 10.48 3.83 7.35
N SER A 176 9.97 3.48 8.54
CA SER A 176 9.98 4.38 9.68
C SER A 176 11.40 4.81 10.09
N SER A 177 12.38 3.92 10.01
CA SER A 177 13.77 4.24 10.36
C SER A 177 14.44 5.21 9.39
N LYS A 178 13.92 5.32 8.16
CA LYS A 178 14.46 6.19 7.10
C LYS A 178 13.83 7.58 7.07
N ILE A 179 12.62 7.72 7.57
CA ILE A 179 11.92 9.00 7.62
C ILE A 179 12.15 9.66 8.99
N SER A 180 12.89 10.76 9.00
CA SER A 180 13.25 11.44 10.24
C SER A 180 12.01 11.91 11.00
N GLY A 181 11.93 11.59 12.30
CA GLY A 181 10.81 11.99 13.17
C GLY A 181 9.51 11.23 12.89
N SER A 182 9.51 10.21 12.05
CA SER A 182 8.31 9.39 11.82
C SER A 182 7.87 8.66 13.09
N LYS A 183 6.56 8.41 13.19
CA LYS A 183 5.97 7.52 14.19
C LYS A 183 5.67 6.17 13.55
N LEU A 184 5.87 5.07 14.29
CA LEU A 184 5.54 3.72 13.85
C LEU A 184 4.42 3.16 14.70
N ALA A 185 3.39 2.61 14.07
CA ALA A 185 2.31 1.89 14.72
C ALA A 185 2.18 0.49 14.11
N MET A 186 2.55 -0.53 14.87
CA MET A 186 2.34 -1.93 14.48
C MET A 186 1.05 -2.45 15.11
N PHE A 187 0.28 -3.20 14.31
CA PHE A 187 -0.88 -3.95 14.76
C PHE A 187 -0.46 -5.40 14.97
N THR A 188 -0.71 -5.94 16.13
CA THR A 188 -0.53 -7.37 16.37
C THR A 188 -1.60 -8.19 15.64
N GLU A 189 -1.36 -9.48 15.45
CA GLU A 189 -2.36 -10.38 14.87
C GLU A 189 -3.70 -10.31 15.64
N ALA A 190 -3.65 -10.26 16.97
CA ALA A 190 -4.84 -10.16 17.81
C ALA A 190 -5.58 -8.81 17.68
N GLU A 191 -4.90 -7.76 17.23
CA GLU A 191 -5.47 -6.44 16.95
C GLU A 191 -6.00 -6.32 15.52
N GLY A 192 -6.00 -7.39 14.73
CA GLY A 192 -6.39 -7.37 13.31
C GLY A 192 -5.25 -6.84 12.43
N GLY A 193 -4.02 -7.25 12.69
CA GLY A 193 -2.82 -6.79 12.01
C GLY A 193 -2.53 -7.49 10.69
N SER A 194 -3.55 -7.71 9.84
CA SER A 194 -3.37 -8.15 8.46
C SER A 194 -3.18 -6.96 7.51
N HIS A 195 -3.25 -7.21 6.20
CA HIS A 195 -3.09 -6.15 5.20
C HIS A 195 -4.18 -5.07 5.24
N PHE A 196 -5.39 -5.40 5.68
CA PHE A 196 -6.54 -4.49 5.76
C PHE A 196 -6.93 -4.15 7.21
N MET A 197 -5.97 -3.87 8.06
CA MET A 197 -6.17 -3.60 9.49
C MET A 197 -7.22 -2.52 9.79
N PHE A 198 -7.43 -1.57 8.88
CA PHE A 198 -8.46 -0.52 9.03
C PHE A 198 -9.89 -1.05 8.83
N LEU A 199 -10.06 -2.22 8.19
CA LEU A 199 -11.34 -2.92 8.10
C LEU A 199 -11.51 -3.94 9.24
N GLU A 200 -10.42 -4.52 9.73
CA GLU A 200 -10.45 -5.51 10.80
C GLU A 200 -10.62 -4.88 12.18
N ASN A 201 -10.00 -3.73 12.40
CA ASN A 201 -10.08 -2.98 13.66
C ASN A 201 -10.15 -1.48 13.42
N PRO A 202 -11.29 -0.98 12.87
CA PRO A 202 -11.45 0.43 12.51
C PRO A 202 -11.30 1.38 13.69
N ASP A 203 -11.75 0.99 14.88
CA ASP A 203 -11.68 1.85 16.07
C ASP A 203 -10.23 2.13 16.47
N LEU A 204 -9.40 1.09 16.55
CA LEU A 204 -7.99 1.23 16.88
C LEU A 204 -7.23 1.97 15.76
N PHE A 205 -7.51 1.65 14.51
CA PHE A 205 -6.89 2.31 13.36
C PHE A 205 -7.20 3.81 13.37
N ASN A 206 -8.47 4.17 13.47
CA ASN A 206 -8.91 5.56 13.50
C ASN A 206 -8.32 6.32 14.70
N ALA A 207 -8.27 5.69 15.88
CA ALA A 207 -7.69 6.31 17.06
C ALA A 207 -6.21 6.66 16.86
N LYS A 208 -5.41 5.76 16.26
CA LYS A 208 -3.99 6.00 15.96
C LYS A 208 -3.81 7.11 14.91
N VAL A 209 -4.58 7.07 13.83
CA VAL A 209 -4.51 8.07 12.75
C VAL A 209 -4.93 9.45 13.27
N LEU A 210 -6.08 9.56 13.93
CA LEU A 210 -6.59 10.84 14.45
C LEU A 210 -5.66 11.43 15.52
N SER A 211 -5.08 10.59 16.39
CA SER A 211 -4.07 11.05 17.36
C SER A 211 -2.83 11.64 16.69
N PHE A 212 -2.40 11.06 15.56
CA PHE A 212 -1.28 11.58 14.78
C PHE A 212 -1.65 12.90 14.07
N LEU A 213 -2.79 12.96 13.44
CA LEU A 213 -3.23 14.15 12.70
C LEU A 213 -3.54 15.35 13.62
N ALA A 214 -3.79 15.12 14.89
CA ALA A 214 -4.03 16.15 15.89
C ALA A 214 -2.73 16.66 16.59
N SER A 215 -1.56 16.08 16.26
CA SER A 215 -0.29 16.36 16.97
C SER A 215 0.59 17.45 16.32
#